data_a07c8a15e00ec8005e4adb91a658cec0
#
_entry.id   a07c8a15e00ec8005e4adb91a658cec0
#
_cell.length_a   1.000
_cell.length_b   1.000
_cell.length_c   1.000
_cell.angle_alpha   90.00
_cell.angle_beta   90.00
_cell.angle_gamma   90.00
#
_symmetry.space_group_name_H-M   'P 1'
#
loop_
_entity.id
_entity.type
_entity.pdbx_description
1 polymer ?
#
loop_
_entity_poly.entity_id
_entity_poly.type
_entity_poly.pdbx_seq_one_letter_code
_entity_poly.pdbx_strand_id
1 'polypeptide(L)'
;GDKVIAKSLAKECGLPLVPGTDNSTDNVEEAEEFAKEFGMPIMLKAAMGGGGRGMRIVRTMGELREAFTRASSEALSAFGDGRMFLERYVEAPRHIEVQILADGHGNVVHLHERDCSVQRRHQKVVELAPAPILDPALRKALHDDAVRLAKHVNYRNAGTVEFMVDKEGRHYFLEVNPRIQVEHTVTEEVTGVDLVQSQILIAGGATLADIGITCQEDVQVQGFAMQCRITTEDPQMSFAPDFGKVEVYRPPGGMGVRLDGEVVVGSRVSPNYDSLLVKLTCKEKNFMSVIQKMYRALGEFRVRGVKTNIPFLLNVLQSETFLSGEFATDFIDSTPSLFDLESTQDDMTKLLSYLADVAVNGASHPGAVGPAPTVVEPVPPKPSSETPPPGFKQIIDEQGPAAFAKAVRDHKGMLLMDTTWRDAHQSVLATRMRTRDLLASAPATADALAGAYSLEMWGGATFDVSLRFLHECPWQRLEMLREAVPNVPFQMLLRGANAVGYTSYADNVVNAFVKEARIAGIDVFRVFDSLNYIDNLKFGIDSVRAANGVVEGTICYTGDVSNPKKTKYSLEYYVDLTEQLVDHGIDVLAIKDMAGLLKPRAATMLVGALRTKFPDLPIH
;
A
#
# COMPACT_ATOMS: atom_id res chain seq x y z
N GLY A 1 9.26 -26.41 5.43
CA GLY A 1 9.03 -25.00 5.14
C GLY A 1 10.19 -24.30 4.41
N ASP A 2 11.35 -24.94 4.30
CA ASP A 2 12.46 -24.43 3.49
C ASP A 2 12.25 -24.83 2.03
N LYS A 3 12.21 -23.85 1.12
CA LYS A 3 11.90 -24.08 -0.30
C LYS A 3 13.01 -24.84 -1.06
N VAL A 4 14.26 -24.61 -0.69
CA VAL A 4 15.42 -25.26 -1.33
C VAL A 4 15.45 -26.74 -0.94
N ILE A 5 15.33 -27.01 0.37
CA ILE A 5 15.27 -28.39 0.88
C ILE A 5 14.05 -29.12 0.33
N ALA A 6 12.89 -28.45 0.26
CA ALA A 6 11.68 -29.07 -0.29
C ALA A 6 11.82 -29.47 -1.76
N LYS A 7 12.47 -28.63 -2.59
CA LYS A 7 12.76 -28.95 -3.99
C LYS A 7 13.76 -30.10 -4.12
N SER A 8 14.82 -30.14 -3.29
CA SER A 8 15.77 -31.26 -3.27
C SER A 8 15.06 -32.58 -2.96
N LEU A 9 14.26 -32.61 -1.90
CA LEU A 9 13.49 -33.80 -1.52
C LEU A 9 12.47 -34.20 -2.59
N ALA A 10 11.81 -33.23 -3.24
CA ALA A 10 10.92 -33.52 -4.35
C ALA A 10 11.65 -34.16 -5.54
N LYS A 11 12.86 -33.65 -5.86
CA LYS A 11 13.74 -34.23 -6.89
C LYS A 11 14.17 -35.64 -6.55
N GLU A 12 14.56 -35.90 -5.30
CA GLU A 12 14.91 -37.24 -4.80
C GLU A 12 13.73 -38.23 -4.90
N CYS A 13 12.51 -37.74 -4.67
CA CYS A 13 11.28 -38.53 -4.82
C CYS A 13 10.83 -38.70 -6.27
N GLY A 14 11.50 -38.08 -7.23
CA GLY A 14 11.13 -38.12 -8.64
C GLY A 14 9.85 -37.34 -8.96
N LEU A 15 9.53 -36.30 -8.19
CA LEU A 15 8.46 -35.36 -8.54
C LEU A 15 8.89 -34.46 -9.69
N PRO A 16 7.99 -34.17 -10.64
CA PRO A 16 8.27 -33.20 -11.69
C PRO A 16 8.56 -31.80 -11.08
N LEU A 17 9.66 -31.20 -11.47
CA LEU A 17 10.04 -29.83 -11.12
C LEU A 17 10.00 -28.94 -12.36
N VAL A 18 9.71 -27.66 -12.17
CA VAL A 18 9.92 -26.68 -13.24
C VAL A 18 11.40 -26.70 -13.61
N PRO A 19 11.76 -26.87 -14.90
CA PRO A 19 13.15 -26.79 -15.34
C PRO A 19 13.81 -25.53 -14.83
N GLY A 20 14.92 -25.65 -14.14
CA GLY A 20 15.61 -24.53 -13.52
C GLY A 20 17.06 -24.88 -13.20
N THR A 21 17.88 -23.86 -12.89
CA THR A 21 19.26 -24.07 -12.48
C THR A 21 19.33 -24.60 -11.04
N ASP A 22 20.20 -25.59 -10.82
CA ASP A 22 20.44 -26.12 -9.47
C ASP A 22 21.24 -25.10 -8.62
N ASN A 23 22.06 -24.26 -9.26
CA ASN A 23 22.87 -23.22 -8.61
C ASN A 23 22.48 -21.83 -9.12
N SER A 24 22.68 -20.84 -8.25
CA SER A 24 22.57 -19.44 -8.66
C SER A 24 23.81 -19.01 -9.46
N THR A 25 23.62 -18.17 -10.45
CA THR A 25 24.69 -17.66 -11.33
C THR A 25 24.67 -16.13 -11.38
N ASP A 26 25.83 -15.52 -11.58
CA ASP A 26 26.02 -14.11 -11.93
C ASP A 26 26.44 -13.95 -13.40
N ASN A 27 26.53 -15.07 -14.13
CA ASN A 27 26.95 -15.13 -15.51
C ASN A 27 25.76 -15.11 -16.48
N VAL A 28 25.67 -14.08 -17.32
CA VAL A 28 24.59 -13.93 -18.30
C VAL A 28 24.68 -14.96 -19.44
N GLU A 29 25.86 -15.45 -19.77
CA GLU A 29 26.06 -16.49 -20.78
C GLU A 29 25.38 -17.80 -20.37
N GLU A 30 25.45 -18.17 -19.09
CA GLU A 30 24.71 -19.33 -18.55
C GLU A 30 23.21 -19.15 -18.66
N ALA A 31 22.71 -17.91 -18.49
CA ALA A 31 21.29 -17.60 -18.67
C ALA A 31 20.88 -17.74 -20.15
N GLU A 32 21.73 -17.35 -21.08
CA GLU A 32 21.47 -17.54 -22.53
C GLU A 32 21.49 -19.01 -22.93
N GLU A 33 22.40 -19.82 -22.37
CA GLU A 33 22.46 -21.26 -22.60
C GLU A 33 21.20 -21.95 -22.05
N PHE A 34 20.83 -21.62 -20.83
CA PHE A 34 19.59 -22.11 -20.20
C PHE A 34 18.36 -21.79 -21.05
N ALA A 35 18.25 -20.56 -21.54
CA ALA A 35 17.13 -20.13 -22.37
C ALA A 35 17.10 -20.82 -23.75
N LYS A 36 18.27 -21.18 -24.31
CA LYS A 36 18.36 -21.97 -25.56
C LYS A 36 17.93 -23.42 -25.34
N GLU A 37 18.27 -24.00 -24.19
CA GLU A 37 17.97 -25.40 -23.87
C GLU A 37 16.48 -25.59 -23.51
N PHE A 38 15.94 -24.74 -22.62
CA PHE A 38 14.59 -24.91 -22.05
C PHE A 38 13.53 -24.04 -22.71
N GLY A 39 13.94 -23.13 -23.61
CA GLY A 39 13.03 -22.20 -24.31
C GLY A 39 12.64 -20.98 -23.48
N MET A 40 11.98 -20.03 -24.17
CA MET A 40 11.43 -18.82 -23.56
C MET A 40 9.92 -19.02 -23.34
N PRO A 41 9.30 -18.30 -22.39
CA PRO A 41 9.88 -17.33 -21.45
C PRO A 41 10.59 -17.97 -20.26
N ILE A 42 11.50 -17.23 -19.61
CA ILE A 42 12.15 -17.64 -18.37
C ILE A 42 11.92 -16.64 -17.23
N MET A 43 12.06 -17.14 -16.02
CA MET A 43 11.98 -16.38 -14.78
C MET A 43 13.36 -16.22 -14.16
N LEU A 44 13.79 -15.00 -13.94
CA LEU A 44 14.98 -14.67 -13.15
C LEU A 44 14.55 -14.47 -11.69
N LYS A 45 15.24 -15.12 -10.74
CA LYS A 45 14.95 -15.03 -9.30
C LYS A 45 16.23 -14.69 -8.53
N ALA A 46 16.24 -13.62 -7.76
CA ALA A 46 17.38 -13.28 -6.91
C ALA A 46 17.65 -14.39 -5.88
N ALA A 47 18.91 -14.77 -5.70
CA ALA A 47 19.33 -15.86 -4.81
C ALA A 47 18.88 -15.61 -3.35
N MET A 48 18.92 -14.37 -2.90
CA MET A 48 18.50 -13.95 -1.56
C MET A 48 17.10 -13.30 -1.54
N GLY A 49 16.37 -13.32 -2.66
CA GLY A 49 15.02 -12.77 -2.80
C GLY A 49 13.95 -13.66 -2.14
N GLY A 50 12.85 -13.05 -1.69
CA GLY A 50 11.71 -13.75 -1.10
C GLY A 50 10.41 -12.99 -1.26
N GLY A 51 9.25 -13.68 -1.14
CA GLY A 51 7.93 -13.06 -1.19
C GLY A 51 7.59 -12.34 -2.49
N GLY A 52 8.12 -12.81 -3.63
CA GLY A 52 7.88 -12.19 -4.95
C GLY A 52 8.83 -11.02 -5.28
N ARG A 53 9.67 -10.59 -4.35
CA ARG A 53 10.68 -9.55 -4.60
C ARG A 53 11.94 -10.13 -5.25
N GLY A 54 12.47 -9.45 -6.25
CA GLY A 54 13.64 -9.91 -7.00
C GLY A 54 13.32 -10.99 -8.03
N MET A 55 12.08 -11.05 -8.52
CA MET A 55 11.67 -11.91 -9.64
C MET A 55 11.37 -11.07 -10.88
N ARG A 56 11.83 -11.55 -12.04
CA ARG A 56 11.58 -10.90 -13.34
C ARG A 56 11.34 -11.94 -14.43
N ILE A 57 10.26 -11.76 -15.17
CA ILE A 57 9.95 -12.57 -16.35
C ILE A 57 10.66 -11.95 -17.56
N VAL A 58 11.36 -12.78 -18.33
CA VAL A 58 11.97 -12.41 -19.61
C VAL A 58 11.29 -13.21 -20.71
N ARG A 59 10.71 -12.51 -21.68
CA ARG A 59 9.87 -13.15 -22.70
C ARG A 59 10.60 -13.45 -23.99
N THR A 60 11.66 -12.71 -24.28
CA THR A 60 12.43 -12.88 -25.55
C THR A 60 13.94 -12.94 -25.29
N MET A 61 14.65 -13.67 -26.16
CA MET A 61 16.11 -13.75 -26.09
C MET A 61 16.79 -12.38 -26.22
N GLY A 62 16.20 -11.46 -26.99
CA GLY A 62 16.76 -10.11 -27.19
C GLY A 62 16.77 -9.26 -25.91
N GLU A 63 15.83 -9.50 -25.00
CA GLU A 63 15.72 -8.78 -23.73
C GLU A 63 16.59 -9.40 -22.62
N LEU A 64 17.02 -10.66 -22.80
CA LEU A 64 17.58 -11.47 -21.70
C LEU A 64 18.81 -10.82 -21.08
N ARG A 65 19.76 -10.38 -21.87
CA ARG A 65 21.04 -9.81 -21.40
C ARG A 65 20.82 -8.53 -20.58
N GLU A 66 19.98 -7.63 -21.07
CA GLU A 66 19.64 -6.39 -20.37
C GLU A 66 18.86 -6.67 -19.08
N ALA A 67 17.84 -7.54 -19.17
CA ALA A 67 17.00 -7.92 -18.04
C ALA A 67 17.79 -8.61 -16.92
N PHE A 68 18.72 -9.51 -17.29
CA PHE A 68 19.60 -10.19 -16.34
C PHE A 68 20.53 -9.20 -15.63
N THR A 69 21.23 -8.35 -16.38
CA THR A 69 22.14 -7.35 -15.81
C THR A 69 21.42 -6.41 -14.85
N ARG A 70 20.22 -5.95 -15.23
CA ARG A 70 19.38 -5.09 -14.38
C ARG A 70 18.91 -5.82 -13.12
N ALA A 71 18.40 -7.04 -13.26
CA ALA A 71 17.91 -7.84 -12.13
C ALA A 71 19.04 -8.18 -11.14
N SER A 72 20.23 -8.54 -11.65
CA SER A 72 21.43 -8.80 -10.84
C SER A 72 21.89 -7.56 -10.07
N SER A 73 21.91 -6.39 -10.73
CA SER A 73 22.27 -5.11 -10.09
C SER A 73 21.24 -4.71 -9.00
N GLU A 74 19.95 -4.87 -9.27
CA GLU A 74 18.88 -4.62 -8.30
C GLU A 74 18.99 -5.58 -7.09
N ALA A 75 19.25 -6.87 -7.34
CA ALA A 75 19.43 -7.87 -6.30
C ALA A 75 20.68 -7.58 -5.43
N LEU A 76 21.78 -7.20 -6.05
CA LEU A 76 23.01 -6.80 -5.34
C LEU A 76 22.73 -5.58 -4.43
N SER A 77 22.02 -4.58 -4.95
CA SER A 77 21.70 -3.37 -4.19
C SER A 77 20.73 -3.64 -3.03
N ALA A 78 19.72 -4.51 -3.24
CA ALA A 78 18.66 -4.75 -2.27
C ALA A 78 19.01 -5.82 -1.22
N PHE A 79 19.81 -6.82 -1.60
CA PHE A 79 20.06 -8.02 -0.79
C PHE A 79 21.55 -8.30 -0.54
N GLY A 80 22.45 -7.54 -1.17
CA GLY A 80 23.90 -7.74 -1.05
C GLY A 80 24.45 -8.92 -1.88
N ASP A 81 23.61 -9.59 -2.69
CA ASP A 81 23.99 -10.71 -3.55
C ASP A 81 23.28 -10.55 -4.91
N GLY A 82 24.08 -10.44 -5.99
CA GLY A 82 23.59 -10.26 -7.35
C GLY A 82 23.31 -11.56 -8.11
N ARG A 83 23.54 -12.73 -7.50
CA ARG A 83 23.34 -14.02 -8.17
C ARG A 83 21.86 -14.30 -8.38
N MET A 84 21.55 -14.94 -9.52
CA MET A 84 20.20 -15.23 -9.97
C MET A 84 20.01 -16.74 -10.16
N PHE A 85 18.87 -17.26 -9.75
CA PHE A 85 18.36 -18.54 -10.23
C PHE A 85 17.55 -18.32 -11.51
N LEU A 86 17.63 -19.28 -12.41
CA LEU A 86 16.88 -19.31 -13.66
C LEU A 86 15.84 -20.44 -13.58
N GLU A 87 14.63 -20.16 -13.97
CA GLU A 87 13.58 -21.18 -14.12
C GLU A 87 12.80 -20.93 -15.41
N ARG A 88 12.31 -21.99 -16.05
CA ARG A 88 11.33 -21.85 -17.11
C ARG A 88 10.06 -21.18 -16.54
N TYR A 89 9.55 -20.18 -17.22
CA TYR A 89 8.30 -19.55 -16.82
C TYR A 89 7.12 -20.36 -17.37
N VAL A 90 6.25 -20.83 -16.49
CA VAL A 90 5.01 -21.50 -16.86
C VAL A 90 3.94 -20.42 -17.03
N GLU A 91 3.44 -20.25 -18.25
CA GLU A 91 2.44 -19.22 -18.57
C GLU A 91 1.04 -19.68 -18.14
N ALA A 92 0.36 -18.81 -17.39
CA ALA A 92 -1.02 -19.01 -16.94
C ALA A 92 -1.27 -20.45 -16.45
N PRO A 93 -0.51 -20.93 -15.45
CA PRO A 93 -0.73 -22.27 -14.93
C PRO A 93 -1.99 -22.32 -14.08
N ARG A 94 -2.57 -23.50 -13.92
CA ARG A 94 -3.49 -23.76 -12.81
C ARG A 94 -2.69 -24.01 -11.54
N HIS A 95 -3.21 -23.56 -10.42
CA HIS A 95 -2.67 -23.84 -9.09
C HIS A 95 -3.51 -24.91 -8.41
N ILE A 96 -3.01 -26.12 -8.44
CA ILE A 96 -3.65 -27.30 -7.84
C ILE A 96 -2.86 -27.73 -6.61
N GLU A 97 -3.54 -28.02 -5.54
CA GLU A 97 -2.89 -28.44 -4.29
C GLU A 97 -3.57 -29.67 -3.69
N VAL A 98 -2.79 -30.52 -3.06
CA VAL A 98 -3.26 -31.78 -2.47
C VAL A 98 -3.16 -31.72 -0.95
N GLN A 99 -4.30 -31.91 -0.27
CA GLN A 99 -4.33 -31.98 1.18
C GLN A 99 -3.80 -33.31 1.66
N ILE A 100 -2.79 -33.32 2.51
CA ILE A 100 -2.23 -34.50 3.18
C ILE A 100 -2.66 -34.51 4.63
N LEU A 101 -2.93 -35.72 5.11
CA LEU A 101 -3.09 -36.03 6.53
C LEU A 101 -2.26 -37.28 6.86
N ALA A 102 -1.43 -37.20 7.89
CA ALA A 102 -0.52 -38.27 8.28
C ALA A 102 -0.45 -38.43 9.80
N ASP A 103 -0.41 -39.65 10.30
CA ASP A 103 -0.24 -39.92 11.74
C ASP A 103 1.24 -40.04 12.14
N GLY A 104 1.49 -40.34 13.41
CA GLY A 104 2.84 -40.58 13.94
C GLY A 104 3.36 -41.99 13.69
N HIS A 105 2.61 -42.86 13.01
CA HIS A 105 2.88 -44.29 12.80
C HIS A 105 3.25 -44.61 11.35
N GLY A 106 3.36 -43.63 10.49
CA GLY A 106 3.75 -43.77 9.09
C GLY A 106 2.58 -43.93 8.13
N ASN A 107 1.33 -43.87 8.61
CA ASN A 107 0.17 -43.88 7.73
C ASN A 107 -0.03 -42.47 7.14
N VAL A 108 -0.23 -42.42 5.83
CA VAL A 108 -0.40 -41.16 5.07
C VAL A 108 -1.53 -41.35 4.07
N VAL A 109 -2.49 -40.45 4.09
CA VAL A 109 -3.57 -40.34 3.09
C VAL A 109 -3.61 -38.94 2.48
N HIS A 110 -4.14 -38.86 1.26
CA HIS A 110 -4.57 -37.56 0.72
C HIS A 110 -6.08 -37.36 0.95
N LEU A 111 -6.48 -36.13 1.18
CA LEU A 111 -7.89 -35.72 1.27
C LEU A 111 -8.31 -34.97 -0.01
N HIS A 112 -7.88 -35.48 -1.14
CA HIS A 112 -8.06 -34.96 -2.49
C HIS A 112 -7.44 -33.60 -2.72
N GLU A 113 -7.67 -33.05 -3.90
CA GLU A 113 -7.10 -31.79 -4.35
C GLU A 113 -8.08 -30.63 -4.23
N ARG A 114 -7.49 -29.43 -4.19
CA ARG A 114 -8.17 -28.15 -4.35
C ARG A 114 -7.64 -27.43 -5.58
N ASP A 115 -8.49 -26.66 -6.23
CA ASP A 115 -8.10 -25.67 -7.22
C ASP A 115 -8.08 -24.29 -6.59
N CYS A 116 -6.92 -23.66 -6.60
CA CYS A 116 -6.68 -22.34 -6.06
C CYS A 116 -6.20 -21.35 -7.14
N SER A 117 -6.58 -21.58 -8.40
CA SER A 117 -6.13 -20.77 -9.54
C SER A 117 -6.71 -19.37 -9.56
N VAL A 118 -7.87 -19.14 -8.94
CA VAL A 118 -8.47 -17.80 -8.88
C VAL A 118 -7.72 -16.96 -7.84
N GLN A 119 -6.72 -16.24 -8.32
CA GLN A 119 -5.77 -15.47 -7.50
C GLN A 119 -5.66 -14.04 -8.00
N ARG A 120 -5.33 -13.13 -7.10
CA ARG A 120 -4.92 -11.78 -7.42
C ARG A 120 -3.56 -11.49 -6.76
N ARG A 121 -2.55 -11.14 -7.56
CA ARG A 121 -1.18 -10.90 -7.06
C ARG A 121 -0.67 -12.03 -6.17
N HIS A 122 -0.90 -13.28 -6.58
CA HIS A 122 -0.56 -14.51 -5.86
C HIS A 122 -1.31 -14.74 -4.54
N GLN A 123 -2.36 -13.98 -4.25
CA GLN A 123 -3.27 -14.24 -3.14
C GLN A 123 -4.52 -14.95 -3.65
N LYS A 124 -4.85 -16.08 -3.06
CA LYS A 124 -6.03 -16.90 -3.37
C LYS A 124 -7.29 -16.09 -3.01
N VAL A 125 -8.30 -16.10 -3.88
CA VAL A 125 -9.56 -15.35 -3.73
C VAL A 125 -10.76 -16.28 -3.71
N VAL A 126 -10.76 -17.28 -4.61
CA VAL A 126 -11.77 -18.34 -4.67
C VAL A 126 -11.04 -19.69 -4.74
N GLU A 127 -11.45 -20.61 -3.89
CA GLU A 127 -10.91 -21.97 -3.83
C GLU A 127 -12.03 -23.01 -4.01
N LEU A 128 -11.70 -24.09 -4.69
CA LEU A 128 -12.63 -25.16 -5.09
C LEU A 128 -12.12 -26.53 -4.69
N ALA A 129 -13.01 -27.41 -4.29
CA ALA A 129 -12.76 -28.84 -4.14
C ALA A 129 -13.96 -29.67 -4.64
N PRO A 130 -13.71 -30.74 -5.42
CA PRO A 130 -12.48 -31.03 -6.13
C PRO A 130 -12.20 -30.01 -7.25
N ALA A 131 -11.01 -30.08 -7.85
CA ALA A 131 -10.68 -29.23 -9.01
C ALA A 131 -11.64 -29.51 -10.18
N PRO A 132 -12.32 -28.48 -10.75
CA PRO A 132 -13.15 -28.68 -11.94
C PRO A 132 -12.27 -29.01 -13.14
N ILE A 133 -12.82 -29.79 -14.08
CA ILE A 133 -12.17 -30.11 -15.37
C ILE A 133 -10.69 -30.51 -15.20
N LEU A 134 -10.43 -31.44 -14.29
CA LEU A 134 -9.10 -32.04 -14.12
C LEU A 134 -9.11 -33.44 -14.67
N ASP A 135 -8.17 -33.75 -15.59
CA ASP A 135 -8.02 -35.09 -16.16
C ASP A 135 -7.83 -36.14 -15.05
N PRO A 136 -8.53 -37.29 -15.09
CA PRO A 136 -8.44 -38.29 -14.04
C PRO A 136 -7.03 -38.87 -13.85
N ALA A 137 -6.25 -39.03 -14.92
CA ALA A 137 -4.89 -39.53 -14.83
C ALA A 137 -3.96 -38.50 -14.19
N LEU A 138 -4.13 -37.22 -14.53
CA LEU A 138 -3.40 -36.12 -13.90
C LEU A 138 -3.78 -35.99 -12.41
N ARG A 139 -5.08 -36.08 -12.08
CA ARG A 139 -5.55 -36.08 -10.68
C ARG A 139 -4.86 -37.17 -9.87
N LYS A 140 -4.84 -38.39 -10.42
CA LYS A 140 -4.16 -39.50 -9.76
C LYS A 140 -2.66 -39.24 -9.57
N ALA A 141 -2.00 -38.74 -10.59
CA ALA A 141 -0.56 -38.43 -10.52
C ALA A 141 -0.25 -37.39 -9.43
N LEU A 142 -1.04 -36.31 -9.32
CA LEU A 142 -0.91 -35.32 -8.26
C LEU A 142 -1.07 -35.91 -6.87
N HIS A 143 -2.08 -36.77 -6.67
CA HIS A 143 -2.32 -37.47 -5.40
C HIS A 143 -1.17 -38.40 -5.05
N ASP A 144 -0.73 -39.23 -6.00
CA ASP A 144 0.35 -40.20 -5.81
C ASP A 144 1.67 -39.47 -5.45
N ASP A 145 2.00 -38.36 -6.14
CA ASP A 145 3.19 -37.58 -5.90
C ASP A 145 3.17 -36.92 -4.52
N ALA A 146 2.04 -36.35 -4.12
CA ALA A 146 1.88 -35.73 -2.81
C ALA A 146 2.06 -36.74 -1.66
N VAL A 147 1.43 -37.94 -1.79
CA VAL A 147 1.55 -39.03 -0.81
C VAL A 147 2.99 -39.58 -0.79
N ARG A 148 3.62 -39.74 -1.97
CA ARG A 148 5.00 -40.24 -2.09
C ARG A 148 5.97 -39.31 -1.38
N LEU A 149 5.86 -37.98 -1.60
CA LEU A 149 6.66 -37.00 -0.92
C LEU A 149 6.44 -37.02 0.59
N ALA A 150 5.17 -37.05 1.05
CA ALA A 150 4.83 -37.07 2.46
C ALA A 150 5.39 -38.29 3.18
N LYS A 151 5.31 -39.49 2.55
CA LYS A 151 5.90 -40.71 3.07
C LYS A 151 7.43 -40.64 3.15
N HIS A 152 8.09 -40.12 2.12
CA HIS A 152 9.54 -39.99 2.07
C HIS A 152 10.11 -39.14 3.21
N VAL A 153 9.42 -38.07 3.55
CA VAL A 153 9.87 -37.16 4.62
C VAL A 153 9.32 -37.52 6.00
N ASN A 154 8.65 -38.69 6.14
CA ASN A 154 7.96 -39.12 7.37
C ASN A 154 7.05 -37.98 7.91
N TYR A 155 6.23 -37.45 7.02
CA TYR A 155 5.35 -36.33 7.36
C TYR A 155 4.38 -36.72 8.48
N ARG A 156 4.09 -35.75 9.35
CA ARG A 156 3.13 -35.92 10.45
C ARG A 156 2.16 -34.75 10.51
N ASN A 157 0.87 -35.03 10.76
CA ASN A 157 -0.22 -34.10 10.89
C ASN A 157 -0.73 -33.60 9.52
N ALA A 158 -1.50 -32.49 9.49
CA ALA A 158 -2.04 -31.94 8.26
C ALA A 158 -1.01 -31.07 7.52
N GLY A 159 -0.97 -31.20 6.21
CA GLY A 159 -0.13 -30.38 5.34
C GLY A 159 -0.68 -30.38 3.91
N THR A 160 -0.14 -29.52 3.09
CA THR A 160 -0.56 -29.35 1.71
C THR A 160 0.64 -29.36 0.78
N VAL A 161 0.55 -30.11 -0.30
CA VAL A 161 1.54 -30.12 -1.39
C VAL A 161 0.96 -29.33 -2.56
N GLU A 162 1.62 -28.27 -2.96
CA GLU A 162 1.18 -27.38 -4.03
C GLU A 162 1.87 -27.68 -5.34
N PHE A 163 1.11 -27.61 -6.43
CA PHE A 163 1.57 -27.89 -7.80
C PHE A 163 1.08 -26.81 -8.77
N MET A 164 1.89 -26.55 -9.78
CA MET A 164 1.47 -25.85 -10.99
C MET A 164 1.12 -26.86 -12.07
N VAL A 165 0.03 -26.63 -12.78
CA VAL A 165 -0.35 -27.43 -13.94
C VAL A 165 -0.39 -26.51 -15.17
N ASP A 166 0.38 -26.86 -16.20
CA ASP A 166 0.42 -26.09 -17.44
C ASP A 166 -0.76 -26.45 -18.38
N LYS A 167 -0.85 -25.71 -19.49
CA LYS A 167 -1.93 -25.89 -20.48
C LYS A 167 -1.90 -27.25 -21.18
N GLU A 168 -0.74 -27.91 -21.19
CA GLU A 168 -0.55 -29.25 -21.75
C GLU A 168 -0.86 -30.36 -20.74
N GLY A 169 -1.28 -30.02 -19.53
CA GLY A 169 -1.60 -30.96 -18.46
C GLY A 169 -0.37 -31.53 -17.74
N ARG A 170 0.81 -30.94 -17.92
CA ARG A 170 2.00 -31.33 -17.14
C ARG A 170 1.96 -30.62 -15.78
N HIS A 171 2.25 -31.37 -14.74
CA HIS A 171 2.30 -30.79 -13.39
C HIS A 171 3.74 -30.65 -12.90
N TYR A 172 3.95 -29.65 -12.05
CA TYR A 172 5.24 -29.34 -11.45
C TYR A 172 5.06 -29.05 -9.98
N PHE A 173 5.89 -29.66 -9.15
CA PHE A 173 5.92 -29.37 -7.71
C PHE A 173 6.30 -27.92 -7.47
N LEU A 174 5.56 -27.24 -6.59
CA LEU A 174 5.81 -25.86 -6.22
C LEU A 174 6.40 -25.75 -4.80
N GLU A 175 5.63 -26.18 -3.80
CA GLU A 175 6.06 -26.12 -2.40
C GLU A 175 5.21 -27.02 -1.49
N VAL A 176 5.64 -27.16 -0.23
CA VAL A 176 4.86 -27.79 0.84
C VAL A 176 4.53 -26.77 1.91
N ASN A 177 3.27 -26.66 2.26
CA ASN A 177 2.81 -25.92 3.41
C ASN A 177 2.58 -26.87 4.60
N PRO A 178 3.53 -26.95 5.57
CA PRO A 178 3.45 -27.91 6.68
C PRO A 178 2.54 -27.38 7.81
N ARG A 179 1.34 -26.99 7.45
CA ARG A 179 0.33 -26.39 8.34
C ARG A 179 -1.06 -26.50 7.71
N ILE A 180 -2.09 -26.23 8.49
CA ILE A 180 -3.42 -26.00 7.95
C ILE A 180 -3.44 -24.70 7.13
N GLN A 181 -4.25 -24.67 6.09
CA GLN A 181 -4.41 -23.50 5.21
C GLN A 181 -5.80 -22.89 5.37
N VAL A 182 -5.96 -21.64 4.90
CA VAL A 182 -7.23 -20.90 4.95
C VAL A 182 -8.34 -21.67 4.24
N GLU A 183 -8.02 -22.32 3.13
CA GLU A 183 -8.91 -23.04 2.23
C GLU A 183 -9.22 -24.48 2.64
N HIS A 184 -8.83 -24.94 3.83
CA HIS A 184 -9.13 -26.28 4.33
C HIS A 184 -10.62 -26.61 4.34
N THR A 185 -11.47 -25.59 4.48
CA THR A 185 -12.92 -25.74 4.60
C THR A 185 -13.55 -26.45 3.41
N VAL A 186 -13.06 -26.20 2.16
CA VAL A 186 -13.62 -26.89 0.99
C VAL A 186 -13.30 -28.38 1.00
N THR A 187 -12.13 -28.78 1.50
CA THR A 187 -11.77 -30.19 1.70
C THR A 187 -12.65 -30.82 2.75
N GLU A 188 -12.85 -30.18 3.91
CA GLU A 188 -13.72 -30.69 4.96
C GLU A 188 -15.15 -30.89 4.47
N GLU A 189 -15.67 -29.92 3.70
CA GLU A 189 -17.03 -30.01 3.16
C GLU A 189 -17.21 -31.22 2.19
N VAL A 190 -16.25 -31.47 1.30
CA VAL A 190 -16.41 -32.58 0.33
C VAL A 190 -16.04 -33.93 0.88
N THR A 191 -15.16 -34.00 1.89
CA THR A 191 -14.70 -35.30 2.46
C THR A 191 -15.43 -35.70 3.75
N GLY A 192 -15.98 -34.71 4.47
CA GLY A 192 -16.55 -34.92 5.80
C GLY A 192 -15.51 -35.12 6.91
N VAL A 193 -14.22 -34.91 6.61
CA VAL A 193 -13.12 -35.02 7.58
C VAL A 193 -12.88 -33.66 8.24
N ASP A 194 -13.06 -33.55 9.55
CA ASP A 194 -12.68 -32.37 10.34
C ASP A 194 -11.16 -32.36 10.50
N LEU A 195 -10.49 -31.49 9.72
CA LEU A 195 -9.03 -31.38 9.70
C LEU A 195 -8.46 -30.85 11.01
N VAL A 196 -9.12 -29.88 11.63
CA VAL A 196 -8.65 -29.27 12.88
C VAL A 196 -8.76 -30.27 14.04
N GLN A 197 -9.88 -30.98 14.13
CA GLN A 197 -10.06 -32.06 15.12
C GLN A 197 -9.03 -33.17 14.88
N SER A 198 -8.83 -33.57 13.63
CA SER A 198 -7.83 -34.57 13.26
C SER A 198 -6.43 -34.18 13.66
N GLN A 199 -6.05 -32.90 13.45
CA GLN A 199 -4.74 -32.37 13.87
C GLN A 199 -4.53 -32.51 15.39
N ILE A 200 -5.54 -32.18 16.18
CA ILE A 200 -5.48 -32.24 17.65
C ILE A 200 -5.33 -33.71 18.09
N LEU A 201 -6.14 -34.60 17.54
CA LEU A 201 -6.11 -36.05 17.88
C LEU A 201 -4.76 -36.69 17.51
N ILE A 202 -4.25 -36.42 16.29
CA ILE A 202 -2.96 -36.92 15.83
C ILE A 202 -1.80 -36.35 16.68
N ALA A 203 -1.87 -35.08 17.06
CA ALA A 203 -0.89 -34.51 17.97
C ALA A 203 -0.92 -35.19 19.35
N GLY A 204 -2.09 -35.61 19.79
CA GLY A 204 -2.31 -36.44 20.99
C GLY A 204 -1.85 -37.90 20.86
N GLY A 205 -1.44 -38.34 19.67
CA GLY A 205 -0.94 -39.72 19.43
C GLY A 205 -1.93 -40.64 18.74
N ALA A 206 -3.12 -40.15 18.34
CA ALA A 206 -4.09 -40.98 17.60
C ALA A 206 -3.54 -41.40 16.23
N THR A 207 -3.93 -42.59 15.80
CA THR A 207 -3.71 -43.09 14.43
C THR A 207 -4.79 -42.57 13.49
N LEU A 208 -4.57 -42.69 12.17
CA LEU A 208 -5.62 -42.39 11.18
C LEU A 208 -6.85 -43.32 11.38
N ALA A 209 -6.66 -44.56 11.79
CA ALA A 209 -7.75 -45.48 12.10
C ALA A 209 -8.61 -45.02 13.28
N ASP A 210 -7.99 -44.40 14.32
CA ASP A 210 -8.72 -43.84 15.47
C ASP A 210 -9.64 -42.67 15.10
N ILE A 211 -9.37 -42.01 13.98
CA ILE A 211 -10.21 -40.94 13.43
C ILE A 211 -11.11 -41.40 12.28
N GLY A 212 -11.23 -42.73 12.09
CA GLY A 212 -12.14 -43.31 11.12
C GLY A 212 -11.58 -43.44 9.70
N ILE A 213 -10.26 -43.31 9.50
CA ILE A 213 -9.59 -43.46 8.20
C ILE A 213 -8.64 -44.67 8.29
N THR A 214 -9.07 -45.81 7.80
CA THR A 214 -8.25 -47.06 7.84
C THR A 214 -7.45 -47.27 6.56
N CYS A 215 -7.93 -46.75 5.45
CA CYS A 215 -7.27 -46.78 4.14
C CYS A 215 -7.64 -45.55 3.31
N GLN A 216 -7.01 -45.36 2.15
CA GLN A 216 -7.28 -44.24 1.26
C GLN A 216 -8.73 -44.21 0.76
N GLU A 217 -9.32 -45.38 0.56
CA GLU A 217 -10.66 -45.55 0.04
C GLU A 217 -11.76 -45.10 1.01
N ASP A 218 -11.46 -44.93 2.29
CA ASP A 218 -12.38 -44.37 3.28
C ASP A 218 -12.61 -42.88 3.06
N VAL A 219 -11.68 -42.20 2.36
CA VAL A 219 -11.79 -40.79 2.03
C VAL A 219 -12.55 -40.62 0.71
N GLN A 220 -13.84 -40.39 0.79
CA GLN A 220 -14.73 -40.24 -0.36
C GLN A 220 -15.06 -38.75 -0.59
N VAL A 221 -14.98 -38.31 -1.86
CA VAL A 221 -15.45 -36.96 -2.25
C VAL A 221 -16.95 -36.99 -2.55
N GLN A 222 -17.70 -36.13 -1.89
CA GLN A 222 -19.13 -35.96 -2.08
C GLN A 222 -19.50 -34.56 -2.53
N GLY A 223 -19.81 -34.40 -3.81
CA GLY A 223 -20.22 -33.14 -4.40
C GLY A 223 -19.04 -32.18 -4.69
N PHE A 224 -19.34 -30.90 -4.66
CA PHE A 224 -18.40 -29.81 -4.86
C PHE A 224 -18.54 -28.78 -3.73
N ALA A 225 -17.42 -28.25 -3.29
CA ALA A 225 -17.39 -27.11 -2.39
C ALA A 225 -16.59 -25.95 -3.00
N MET A 226 -17.01 -24.76 -2.70
CA MET A 226 -16.38 -23.50 -3.09
C MET A 226 -16.25 -22.60 -1.87
N GLN A 227 -15.08 -22.04 -1.64
CA GLN A 227 -14.85 -20.99 -0.67
C GLN A 227 -14.57 -19.66 -1.37
N CYS A 228 -15.19 -18.59 -0.90
CA CYS A 228 -14.83 -17.22 -1.26
C CYS A 228 -14.26 -16.53 -0.02
N ARG A 229 -13.12 -15.87 -0.19
CA ARG A 229 -12.54 -14.99 0.85
C ARG A 229 -13.20 -13.64 0.77
N ILE A 230 -14.00 -13.30 1.78
CA ILE A 230 -14.59 -11.97 1.89
C ILE A 230 -13.61 -11.09 2.65
N THR A 231 -13.09 -10.07 1.96
CA THR A 231 -12.10 -9.14 2.49
C THR A 231 -12.68 -7.73 2.62
N THR A 232 -12.15 -6.96 3.57
CA THR A 232 -12.48 -5.53 3.73
C THR A 232 -11.57 -4.69 2.83
N GLU A 233 -11.80 -4.81 1.54
CA GLU A 233 -11.06 -4.13 0.48
C GLU A 233 -12.02 -3.50 -0.52
N ASP A 234 -11.61 -2.37 -1.09
CA ASP A 234 -12.36 -1.68 -2.15
C ASP A 234 -11.85 -2.07 -3.53
N PRO A 235 -12.54 -2.92 -4.29
CA PRO A 235 -12.09 -3.33 -5.61
C PRO A 235 -11.98 -2.17 -6.62
N GLN A 236 -12.79 -1.11 -6.47
CA GLN A 236 -12.74 0.10 -7.32
C GLN A 236 -11.49 0.93 -7.06
N MET A 237 -10.90 0.81 -5.87
CA MET A 237 -9.67 1.48 -5.48
C MET A 237 -8.48 0.52 -5.47
N SER A 238 -8.39 -0.36 -6.47
CA SER A 238 -7.31 -1.36 -6.62
C SER A 238 -7.15 -2.27 -5.41
N PHE A 239 -8.25 -2.60 -4.73
CA PHE A 239 -8.29 -3.38 -3.49
C PHE A 239 -7.54 -2.70 -2.34
N ALA A 240 -7.64 -1.38 -2.24
CA ALA A 240 -7.17 -0.68 -1.06
C ALA A 240 -7.93 -1.21 0.17
N PRO A 241 -7.23 -1.57 1.26
CA PRO A 241 -7.89 -2.00 2.49
C PRO A 241 -8.80 -0.90 3.04
N ASP A 242 -9.99 -1.28 3.47
CA ASP A 242 -10.95 -0.39 4.12
C ASP A 242 -11.10 -0.76 5.59
N PHE A 243 -11.12 0.25 6.44
CA PHE A 243 -11.12 0.11 7.89
C PHE A 243 -12.29 0.85 8.49
N GLY A 244 -12.84 0.33 9.56
CA GLY A 244 -13.96 0.99 10.21
C GLY A 244 -14.69 0.11 11.22
N LYS A 245 -15.85 0.57 11.62
CA LYS A 245 -16.76 -0.20 12.48
C LYS A 245 -17.80 -0.90 11.63
N VAL A 246 -17.97 -2.19 11.83
CA VAL A 246 -19.03 -2.97 11.19
C VAL A 246 -20.37 -2.59 11.81
N GLU A 247 -21.19 -1.90 11.06
CA GLU A 247 -22.52 -1.41 11.51
C GLU A 247 -23.62 -2.44 11.29
N VAL A 248 -23.54 -3.18 10.18
CA VAL A 248 -24.44 -4.28 9.86
C VAL A 248 -23.61 -5.49 9.46
N TYR A 249 -23.93 -6.63 10.04
CA TYR A 249 -23.40 -7.93 9.67
C TYR A 249 -24.55 -8.93 9.63
N ARG A 250 -25.01 -9.27 8.45
CA ARG A 250 -26.06 -10.26 8.21
C ARG A 250 -25.54 -11.30 7.24
N PRO A 251 -24.99 -12.42 7.74
CA PRO A 251 -24.49 -13.49 6.90
C PRO A 251 -25.62 -14.28 6.25
N PRO A 252 -25.34 -14.95 5.12
CA PRO A 252 -26.25 -15.91 4.52
C PRO A 252 -26.35 -17.17 5.36
N GLY A 253 -27.37 -17.98 5.10
CA GLY A 253 -27.58 -19.24 5.79
C GLY A 253 -28.25 -20.29 4.90
N GLY A 254 -28.53 -21.44 5.50
CA GLY A 254 -29.20 -22.55 4.86
C GLY A 254 -28.30 -23.75 4.62
N MET A 255 -28.89 -24.83 4.10
CA MET A 255 -28.19 -26.09 3.84
C MET A 255 -27.00 -25.90 2.89
N GLY A 256 -25.82 -26.39 3.30
CA GLY A 256 -24.60 -26.31 2.51
C GLY A 256 -23.98 -24.89 2.43
N VAL A 257 -24.26 -24.03 3.43
CA VAL A 257 -23.60 -22.73 3.62
C VAL A 257 -22.89 -22.76 4.96
N ARG A 258 -21.58 -22.53 4.94
CA ARG A 258 -20.68 -22.49 6.09
C ARG A 258 -19.96 -21.15 6.15
N LEU A 259 -19.78 -20.65 7.34
CA LEU A 259 -19.07 -19.40 7.63
C LEU A 259 -17.98 -19.66 8.66
N ASP A 260 -16.77 -19.20 8.37
CA ASP A 260 -15.63 -19.24 9.27
C ASP A 260 -15.09 -17.81 9.44
N GLY A 261 -15.40 -17.20 10.57
CA GLY A 261 -15.03 -15.83 10.93
C GLY A 261 -15.58 -15.47 12.30
N GLU A 262 -15.08 -14.38 12.88
CA GLU A 262 -15.45 -13.94 14.24
C GLU A 262 -16.22 -12.60 14.28
N VAL A 263 -16.49 -12.01 13.09
CA VAL A 263 -17.05 -10.67 13.00
C VAL A 263 -18.50 -10.64 13.43
N VAL A 264 -18.82 -9.64 14.24
CA VAL A 264 -20.18 -9.31 14.69
C VAL A 264 -20.47 -7.82 14.50
N VAL A 265 -21.73 -7.43 14.62
CA VAL A 265 -22.10 -6.01 14.63
C VAL A 265 -21.36 -5.28 15.75
N GLY A 266 -20.69 -4.19 15.41
CA GLY A 266 -19.87 -3.42 16.35
C GLY A 266 -18.37 -3.75 16.33
N SER A 267 -17.95 -4.84 15.68
CA SER A 267 -16.52 -5.17 15.49
C SER A 267 -15.82 -4.04 14.76
N ARG A 268 -14.56 -3.79 15.13
CA ARG A 268 -13.69 -2.82 14.45
C ARG A 268 -12.68 -3.53 13.56
N VAL A 269 -12.72 -3.24 12.28
CA VAL A 269 -11.68 -3.66 11.33
C VAL A 269 -10.49 -2.73 11.48
N SER A 270 -9.33 -3.32 11.81
CA SER A 270 -8.08 -2.61 12.11
C SER A 270 -7.09 -2.69 10.93
N PRO A 271 -6.30 -1.65 10.67
CA PRO A 271 -5.22 -1.70 9.68
C PRO A 271 -4.02 -2.57 10.09
N ASN A 272 -4.01 -3.10 11.33
CA ASN A 272 -2.88 -3.85 11.88
C ASN A 272 -2.93 -5.35 11.57
N TYR A 273 -4.03 -5.83 10.99
CA TYR A 273 -4.25 -7.23 10.64
C TYR A 273 -4.63 -7.37 9.17
N ASP A 274 -4.67 -8.63 8.71
CA ASP A 274 -5.13 -8.98 7.37
C ASP A 274 -6.57 -8.49 7.12
N SER A 275 -6.88 -8.19 5.86
CA SER A 275 -8.21 -7.72 5.43
C SER A 275 -9.28 -8.81 5.41
N LEU A 276 -8.92 -10.09 5.64
CA LEU A 276 -9.86 -11.21 5.63
C LEU A 276 -10.91 -11.05 6.73
N LEU A 277 -12.15 -10.83 6.32
CA LEU A 277 -13.28 -10.66 7.24
C LEU A 277 -13.90 -12.01 7.62
N VAL A 278 -14.18 -12.85 6.62
CA VAL A 278 -14.83 -14.14 6.81
C VAL A 278 -14.61 -15.03 5.56
N LYS A 279 -14.53 -16.32 5.78
CA LYS A 279 -14.60 -17.32 4.72
C LYS A 279 -16.03 -17.79 4.56
N LEU A 280 -16.57 -17.61 3.36
CA LEU A 280 -17.88 -18.17 2.98
C LEU A 280 -17.64 -19.42 2.15
N THR A 281 -18.05 -20.58 2.66
CA THR A 281 -17.93 -21.87 1.97
C THR A 281 -19.32 -22.40 1.65
N CYS A 282 -19.54 -22.77 0.38
CA CYS A 282 -20.76 -23.41 -0.07
C CYS A 282 -20.48 -24.82 -0.58
N LYS A 283 -21.42 -25.76 -0.36
CA LYS A 283 -21.39 -27.13 -0.86
C LYS A 283 -22.63 -27.47 -1.65
N GLU A 284 -22.46 -28.15 -2.78
CA GLU A 284 -23.52 -28.65 -3.63
C GLU A 284 -23.12 -29.95 -4.37
N LYS A 285 -24.07 -30.50 -5.13
CA LYS A 285 -23.88 -31.81 -5.82
C LYS A 285 -22.90 -31.71 -6.98
N ASN A 286 -22.81 -30.56 -7.65
CA ASN A 286 -21.97 -30.34 -8.82
C ASN A 286 -21.47 -28.93 -8.91
N PHE A 287 -20.52 -28.67 -9.80
CA PHE A 287 -19.85 -27.40 -9.97
C PHE A 287 -20.81 -26.22 -10.25
N MET A 288 -21.74 -26.39 -11.21
CA MET A 288 -22.69 -25.33 -11.53
C MET A 288 -23.63 -24.99 -10.37
N SER A 289 -24.07 -25.99 -9.64
CA SER A 289 -24.97 -25.77 -8.49
C SER A 289 -24.27 -25.07 -7.34
N VAL A 290 -22.98 -25.33 -7.10
CA VAL A 290 -22.22 -24.63 -6.06
C VAL A 290 -21.98 -23.17 -6.42
N ILE A 291 -21.75 -22.86 -7.72
CA ILE A 291 -21.65 -21.47 -8.20
C ILE A 291 -22.96 -20.71 -7.93
N GLN A 292 -24.09 -21.30 -8.30
CA GLN A 292 -25.42 -20.68 -8.09
C GLN A 292 -25.71 -20.45 -6.60
N LYS A 293 -25.36 -21.41 -5.75
CA LYS A 293 -25.50 -21.29 -4.28
C LYS A 293 -24.60 -20.17 -3.73
N MET A 294 -23.33 -20.13 -4.15
CA MET A 294 -22.37 -19.11 -3.73
C MET A 294 -22.83 -17.72 -4.18
N TYR A 295 -23.29 -17.59 -5.43
CA TYR A 295 -23.83 -16.33 -5.95
C TYR A 295 -25.01 -15.82 -5.11
N ARG A 296 -25.99 -16.72 -4.79
CA ARG A 296 -27.10 -16.38 -3.88
C ARG A 296 -26.59 -15.97 -2.51
N ALA A 297 -25.68 -16.73 -1.93
CA ALA A 297 -25.17 -16.49 -0.59
C ALA A 297 -24.43 -15.14 -0.51
N LEU A 298 -23.59 -14.80 -1.50
CA LEU A 298 -22.94 -13.50 -1.59
C LEU A 298 -23.95 -12.36 -1.78
N GLY A 299 -25.00 -12.59 -2.60
CA GLY A 299 -26.09 -11.62 -2.80
C GLY A 299 -26.91 -11.36 -1.54
N GLU A 300 -27.07 -12.35 -0.66
CA GLU A 300 -27.75 -12.21 0.64
C GLU A 300 -26.88 -11.59 1.73
N PHE A 301 -25.55 -11.66 1.58
CA PHE A 301 -24.62 -11.17 2.58
C PHE A 301 -24.66 -9.64 2.67
N ARG A 302 -24.95 -9.12 3.85
CA ARG A 302 -24.97 -7.66 4.11
C ARG A 302 -23.92 -7.28 5.12
N VAL A 303 -22.91 -6.54 4.66
CA VAL A 303 -21.90 -5.91 5.50
C VAL A 303 -21.99 -4.41 5.28
N ARG A 304 -22.04 -3.64 6.35
CA ARG A 304 -22.10 -2.17 6.33
C ARG A 304 -21.08 -1.58 7.30
N GLY A 305 -20.65 -0.37 7.01
CA GLY A 305 -19.64 0.35 7.80
C GLY A 305 -18.23 0.17 7.28
N VAL A 306 -18.00 -0.86 6.44
CA VAL A 306 -16.77 -1.10 5.67
C VAL A 306 -17.11 -1.58 4.27
N LYS A 307 -16.26 -1.27 3.30
CA LYS A 307 -16.34 -1.82 1.95
C LYS A 307 -15.82 -3.25 1.93
N THR A 308 -16.33 -4.05 1.02
CA THR A 308 -15.91 -5.45 0.85
C THR A 308 -15.72 -5.79 -0.63
N ASN A 309 -15.03 -6.89 -0.90
CA ASN A 309 -14.84 -7.43 -2.24
C ASN A 309 -16.05 -8.23 -2.76
N ILE A 310 -17.18 -8.28 -2.05
CA ILE A 310 -18.38 -9.03 -2.46
C ILE A 310 -18.85 -8.69 -3.88
N PRO A 311 -18.96 -7.40 -4.31
CA PRO A 311 -19.37 -7.06 -5.67
C PRO A 311 -18.43 -7.64 -6.74
N PHE A 312 -17.14 -7.64 -6.48
CA PHE A 312 -16.14 -8.25 -7.36
C PHE A 312 -16.32 -9.78 -7.44
N LEU A 313 -16.54 -10.45 -6.30
CA LEU A 313 -16.80 -11.89 -6.27
C LEU A 313 -18.05 -12.29 -7.06
N LEU A 314 -19.10 -11.47 -7.03
CA LEU A 314 -20.31 -11.69 -7.84
C LEU A 314 -20.00 -11.64 -9.33
N ASN A 315 -19.15 -10.71 -9.79
CA ASN A 315 -18.70 -10.65 -11.18
C ASN A 315 -17.85 -11.86 -11.57
N VAL A 316 -16.94 -12.29 -10.67
CA VAL A 316 -16.14 -13.52 -10.88
C VAL A 316 -17.04 -14.71 -11.15
N LEU A 317 -18.08 -14.92 -10.34
CA LEU A 317 -19.01 -16.05 -10.46
C LEU A 317 -19.90 -16.01 -11.70
N GLN A 318 -20.03 -14.84 -12.35
CA GLN A 318 -20.81 -14.68 -13.59
C GLN A 318 -19.95 -14.69 -14.86
N SER A 319 -18.64 -14.64 -14.73
CA SER A 319 -17.72 -14.67 -15.86
C SER A 319 -17.81 -15.99 -16.62
N GLU A 320 -17.91 -15.93 -17.95
CA GLU A 320 -17.95 -17.12 -18.82
C GLU A 320 -16.73 -18.03 -18.59
N THR A 321 -15.54 -17.45 -18.43
CA THR A 321 -14.31 -18.19 -18.12
C THR A 321 -14.41 -18.94 -16.80
N PHE A 322 -15.01 -18.34 -15.77
CA PHE A 322 -15.21 -19.03 -14.50
C PHE A 322 -16.26 -20.13 -14.61
N LEU A 323 -17.36 -19.85 -15.29
CA LEU A 323 -18.44 -20.81 -15.50
C LEU A 323 -18.01 -22.02 -16.34
N SER A 324 -17.09 -21.85 -17.28
CA SER A 324 -16.53 -22.96 -18.05
C SER A 324 -15.63 -23.88 -17.20
N GLY A 325 -15.08 -23.39 -16.08
CA GLY A 325 -14.08 -24.09 -15.27
C GLY A 325 -12.66 -24.05 -15.86
N GLU A 326 -12.45 -23.35 -16.97
CA GLU A 326 -11.17 -23.21 -17.67
C GLU A 326 -10.46 -21.90 -17.29
N PHE A 327 -10.16 -21.74 -16.03
CA PHE A 327 -9.45 -20.57 -15.50
C PHE A 327 -8.04 -20.95 -15.01
N ALA A 328 -7.15 -19.99 -15.05
CA ALA A 328 -5.74 -20.10 -14.63
C ALA A 328 -5.38 -18.95 -13.66
N THR A 329 -4.14 -18.93 -13.22
CA THR A 329 -3.69 -17.95 -12.22
C THR A 329 -3.68 -16.50 -12.70
N ASP A 330 -3.75 -16.26 -14.00
CA ASP A 330 -3.86 -14.94 -14.62
C ASP A 330 -5.31 -14.50 -14.89
N PHE A 331 -6.30 -15.31 -14.56
CA PHE A 331 -7.72 -15.06 -14.88
C PHE A 331 -8.20 -13.67 -14.42
N ILE A 332 -7.90 -13.27 -13.19
CA ILE A 332 -8.32 -11.97 -12.68
C ILE A 332 -7.61 -10.83 -13.42
N ASP A 333 -6.30 -10.97 -13.64
CA ASP A 333 -5.49 -9.94 -14.27
C ASP A 333 -5.79 -9.80 -15.77
N SER A 334 -6.21 -10.88 -16.42
CA SER A 334 -6.56 -10.91 -17.86
C SER A 334 -8.01 -10.53 -18.16
N THR A 335 -8.86 -10.32 -17.15
CA THR A 335 -10.30 -10.07 -17.32
C THR A 335 -10.73 -8.72 -16.69
N PRO A 336 -10.48 -7.59 -17.36
CA PRO A 336 -10.80 -6.26 -16.82
C PRO A 336 -12.28 -6.05 -16.47
N SER A 337 -13.21 -6.72 -17.14
CA SER A 337 -14.65 -6.62 -16.87
C SER A 337 -15.07 -7.10 -15.48
N LEU A 338 -14.22 -7.84 -14.77
CA LEU A 338 -14.48 -8.22 -13.38
C LEU A 338 -14.51 -7.00 -12.44
N PHE A 339 -13.90 -5.90 -12.86
CA PHE A 339 -13.81 -4.65 -12.09
C PHE A 339 -14.90 -3.63 -12.47
N ASP A 340 -15.75 -3.95 -13.44
CA ASP A 340 -16.92 -3.14 -13.82
C ASP A 340 -18.02 -3.35 -12.78
N LEU A 341 -17.82 -2.74 -11.61
CA LEU A 341 -18.76 -2.85 -10.51
C LEU A 341 -19.88 -1.81 -10.71
N GLU A 342 -21.10 -2.28 -10.79
CA GLU A 342 -22.25 -1.37 -10.71
C GLU A 342 -22.19 -0.60 -9.39
N SER A 343 -22.40 0.71 -9.46
CA SER A 343 -22.50 1.52 -8.23
C SER A 343 -23.65 0.95 -7.41
N THR A 344 -23.33 0.32 -6.30
CA THR A 344 -24.38 -0.24 -5.44
C THR A 344 -25.31 0.90 -5.01
N GLN A 345 -26.62 0.71 -5.09
CA GLN A 345 -27.68 1.63 -4.62
C GLN A 345 -27.54 2.02 -3.14
N ASP A 346 -26.41 1.69 -2.53
CA ASP A 346 -26.16 1.77 -1.11
C ASP A 346 -26.00 3.19 -0.60
N ASP A 347 -25.35 4.06 -1.37
CA ASP A 347 -25.21 5.46 -1.00
C ASP A 347 -26.56 6.19 -1.07
N MET A 348 -27.40 5.81 -2.04
CA MET A 348 -28.74 6.31 -2.16
C MET A 348 -29.62 5.80 -1.01
N THR A 349 -29.50 4.53 -0.65
CA THR A 349 -30.24 3.95 0.49
C THR A 349 -29.81 4.60 1.82
N LYS A 350 -28.52 4.85 2.02
CA LYS A 350 -28.00 5.59 3.19
C LYS A 350 -28.55 7.01 3.22
N LEU A 351 -28.51 7.70 2.08
CA LEU A 351 -29.04 9.06 1.97
C LEU A 351 -30.54 9.09 2.25
N LEU A 352 -31.32 8.19 1.66
CA LEU A 352 -32.75 8.10 1.88
C LEU A 352 -33.10 7.72 3.32
N SER A 353 -32.35 6.79 3.91
CA SER A 353 -32.53 6.42 5.33
C SER A 353 -32.21 7.58 6.25
N TYR A 354 -31.11 8.31 5.99
CA TYR A 354 -30.75 9.51 6.75
C TYR A 354 -31.81 10.61 6.59
N LEU A 355 -32.25 10.88 5.37
CA LEU A 355 -33.30 11.88 5.12
C LEU A 355 -34.62 11.50 5.76
N ALA A 356 -35.00 10.22 5.73
CA ALA A 356 -36.19 9.72 6.39
C ALA A 356 -36.09 9.82 7.92
N ASP A 357 -34.93 9.47 8.49
CA ASP A 357 -34.68 9.59 9.93
C ASP A 357 -34.73 11.05 10.38
N VAL A 358 -34.09 11.96 9.67
CA VAL A 358 -34.13 13.40 9.94
C VAL A 358 -35.54 13.96 9.77
N ALA A 359 -36.32 13.49 8.79
CA ALA A 359 -37.67 13.95 8.55
C ALA A 359 -38.65 13.48 9.63
N VAL A 360 -38.46 12.27 10.18
CA VAL A 360 -39.36 11.67 11.20
C VAL A 360 -38.93 12.01 12.61
N ASN A 361 -37.64 11.92 12.90
CA ASN A 361 -37.11 12.00 14.27
C ASN A 361 -36.40 13.34 14.57
N GLY A 362 -36.23 14.20 13.53
CA GLY A 362 -35.40 15.40 13.63
C GLY A 362 -33.91 15.07 13.55
N ALA A 363 -33.06 16.09 13.44
CA ALA A 363 -31.62 15.90 13.38
C ALA A 363 -31.05 15.39 14.71
N SER A 364 -30.25 14.34 14.68
CA SER A 364 -29.76 13.59 15.84
C SER A 364 -28.67 14.29 16.67
N HIS A 365 -28.22 15.50 16.28
CA HIS A 365 -27.15 16.20 17.01
C HIS A 365 -27.72 17.30 17.91
N PRO A 366 -27.18 17.46 19.12
CA PRO A 366 -27.61 18.50 20.05
C PRO A 366 -27.43 19.90 19.42
N GLY A 367 -28.51 20.68 19.39
CA GLY A 367 -28.53 22.05 18.87
C GLY A 367 -29.17 22.23 17.50
N ALA A 368 -29.59 21.16 16.81
CA ALA A 368 -30.41 21.26 15.60
C ALA A 368 -31.87 21.65 15.98
N VAL A 369 -32.06 22.87 16.37
CA VAL A 369 -33.39 23.44 16.67
C VAL A 369 -33.78 24.36 15.51
N GLY A 370 -34.71 23.92 14.69
CA GLY A 370 -35.27 24.71 13.60
C GLY A 370 -34.75 24.34 12.20
N PRO A 371 -35.27 24.95 11.14
CA PRO A 371 -34.73 24.78 9.82
C PRO A 371 -33.23 25.13 9.84
N ALA A 372 -32.41 24.30 9.18
CA ALA A 372 -30.97 24.57 9.07
C ALA A 372 -30.76 26.07 8.72
N PRO A 373 -29.91 26.78 9.45
CA PRO A 373 -29.65 28.16 9.10
C PRO A 373 -29.25 28.17 7.65
N THR A 374 -29.84 29.06 6.87
CA THR A 374 -29.47 29.26 5.47
C THR A 374 -27.98 29.50 5.49
N VAL A 375 -27.20 28.51 5.04
CA VAL A 375 -25.75 28.68 4.93
C VAL A 375 -25.55 29.73 3.85
N VAL A 376 -25.32 30.94 4.30
CA VAL A 376 -24.92 32.01 3.39
C VAL A 376 -23.54 31.61 2.87
N GLU A 377 -23.45 31.35 1.60
CA GLU A 377 -22.17 31.06 0.96
C GLU A 377 -21.22 32.24 1.30
N PRO A 378 -20.07 31.98 1.95
CA PRO A 378 -19.17 33.06 2.28
C PRO A 378 -18.67 33.73 0.98
N VAL A 379 -18.99 35.00 0.82
CA VAL A 379 -18.53 35.80 -0.31
C VAL A 379 -17.19 36.39 0.09
N PRO A 380 -16.10 36.02 -0.60
CA PRO A 380 -14.79 36.65 -0.35
C PRO A 380 -14.89 38.16 -0.54
N PRO A 381 -14.18 38.98 0.25
CA PRO A 381 -14.15 40.41 0.05
C PRO A 381 -13.61 40.71 -1.35
N LYS A 382 -14.14 41.77 -1.99
CA LYS A 382 -13.61 42.23 -3.27
C LYS A 382 -12.25 42.89 -3.04
N PRO A 383 -11.25 42.64 -3.90
CA PRO A 383 -10.01 43.36 -3.83
C PRO A 383 -10.23 44.88 -3.93
N SER A 384 -9.38 45.67 -3.31
CA SER A 384 -9.46 47.14 -3.31
C SER A 384 -9.12 47.73 -4.67
N SER A 385 -8.38 47.01 -5.51
CA SER A 385 -7.96 47.39 -6.86
C SER A 385 -7.84 46.21 -7.79
N GLU A 386 -7.88 46.41 -9.12
CA GLU A 386 -7.66 45.37 -10.12
C GLU A 386 -6.23 44.82 -10.08
N THR A 387 -5.26 45.64 -9.66
CA THR A 387 -3.87 45.25 -9.50
C THR A 387 -3.54 45.24 -8.01
N PRO A 388 -3.10 44.13 -7.42
CA PRO A 388 -2.76 44.10 -6.00
C PRO A 388 -1.57 44.97 -5.69
N PRO A 389 -1.47 45.51 -4.45
CA PRO A 389 -0.32 46.30 -4.03
C PRO A 389 0.99 45.53 -4.17
N PRO A 390 2.13 46.20 -4.44
CA PRO A 390 3.42 45.52 -4.49
C PRO A 390 3.79 44.91 -3.13
N GLY A 391 4.44 43.76 -3.17
CA GLY A 391 4.86 43.03 -1.98
C GLY A 391 6.32 42.58 -2.07
N PHE A 392 6.72 41.69 -1.16
CA PHE A 392 8.10 41.18 -1.11
C PHE A 392 8.50 40.34 -2.32
N LYS A 393 7.54 39.82 -3.09
CA LYS A 393 7.82 39.06 -4.31
C LYS A 393 8.57 39.85 -5.35
N GLN A 394 8.24 41.15 -5.52
CA GLN A 394 8.92 42.02 -6.46
C GLN A 394 10.39 42.22 -6.10
N ILE A 395 10.72 42.28 -4.80
CA ILE A 395 12.11 42.36 -4.34
C ILE A 395 12.90 41.10 -4.74
N ILE A 396 12.29 39.93 -4.59
CA ILE A 396 12.93 38.66 -5.00
C ILE A 396 13.19 38.67 -6.51
N ASP A 397 12.20 39.08 -7.30
CA ASP A 397 12.29 39.02 -8.76
C ASP A 397 13.29 40.05 -9.34
N GLU A 398 13.32 41.26 -8.79
CA GLU A 398 14.15 42.35 -9.31
C GLU A 398 15.57 42.33 -8.74
N GLN A 399 15.74 41.94 -7.46
CA GLN A 399 16.99 42.09 -6.74
C GLN A 399 17.54 40.82 -6.13
N GLY A 400 16.77 39.74 -6.19
CA GLY A 400 17.18 38.39 -5.77
C GLY A 400 17.03 38.08 -4.28
N PRO A 401 17.38 36.84 -3.87
CA PRO A 401 17.18 36.32 -2.51
C PRO A 401 17.88 37.15 -1.40
N ALA A 402 19.10 37.60 -1.63
CA ALA A 402 19.86 38.36 -0.64
C ALA A 402 19.20 39.72 -0.34
N ALA A 403 18.65 40.41 -1.36
CA ALA A 403 17.94 41.67 -1.16
C ALA A 403 16.62 41.44 -0.40
N PHE A 404 15.93 40.35 -0.65
CA PHE A 404 14.76 39.94 0.13
C PHE A 404 15.14 39.71 1.61
N ALA A 405 16.17 38.93 1.90
CA ALA A 405 16.63 38.69 3.26
C ALA A 405 16.97 40.00 3.99
N LYS A 406 17.66 40.90 3.29
CA LYS A 406 17.96 42.23 3.82
C LYS A 406 16.69 43.05 4.09
N ALA A 407 15.74 43.08 3.16
CA ALA A 407 14.46 43.79 3.34
C ALA A 407 13.66 43.24 4.52
N VAL A 408 13.62 41.91 4.69
CA VAL A 408 13.00 41.24 5.85
C VAL A 408 13.72 41.65 7.16
N ARG A 409 15.05 41.69 7.14
CA ARG A 409 15.83 42.06 8.33
C ARG A 409 15.65 43.51 8.72
N ASP A 410 15.57 44.41 7.74
CA ASP A 410 15.44 45.85 7.95
C ASP A 410 13.99 46.26 8.27
N HIS A 411 13.02 45.38 8.06
CA HIS A 411 11.61 45.69 8.34
C HIS A 411 11.40 46.02 9.81
N LYS A 412 10.69 47.11 10.05
CA LYS A 412 10.34 47.57 11.40
C LYS A 412 8.99 46.95 11.81
N GLY A 413 9.05 46.05 12.74
CA GLY A 413 7.90 45.33 13.23
C GLY A 413 7.98 43.84 12.95
N MET A 414 6.86 43.17 13.07
CA MET A 414 6.73 41.70 12.85
C MET A 414 6.07 41.47 11.50
N LEU A 415 6.71 40.63 10.68
CA LEU A 415 6.12 40.11 9.47
C LEU A 415 5.38 38.79 9.79
N LEU A 416 4.29 38.54 9.10
CA LEU A 416 3.47 37.37 9.25
C LEU A 416 3.59 36.47 8.02
N MET A 417 3.63 35.16 8.24
CA MET A 417 3.41 34.15 7.22
C MET A 417 2.01 33.58 7.38
N ASP A 418 1.26 33.45 6.29
CA ASP A 418 -0.03 32.77 6.29
C ASP A 418 0.10 31.31 5.88
N THR A 419 -0.54 30.42 6.62
CA THR A 419 -0.51 28.97 6.40
C THR A 419 -1.86 28.40 5.97
N THR A 420 -2.84 29.26 5.68
CA THR A 420 -4.21 28.82 5.32
C THR A 420 -4.21 27.85 4.14
N TRP A 421 -3.35 28.07 3.16
CA TRP A 421 -3.29 27.27 1.94
C TRP A 421 -2.41 26.02 2.05
N ARG A 422 -1.80 25.75 3.21
CA ARG A 422 -1.06 24.53 3.46
C ARG A 422 -1.39 23.91 4.81
N ASP A 423 -0.84 24.41 5.92
CA ASP A 423 -0.89 23.72 7.20
C ASP A 423 -2.26 23.77 7.86
N ALA A 424 -2.97 24.86 7.72
CA ALA A 424 -4.29 25.02 8.32
C ALA A 424 -5.26 23.93 7.78
N HIS A 425 -5.36 23.81 6.45
CA HIS A 425 -6.24 22.76 5.90
C HIS A 425 -5.64 21.35 6.00
N GLN A 426 -4.31 21.21 6.07
CA GLN A 426 -3.68 19.93 6.39
C GLN A 426 -4.09 19.44 7.77
N SER A 427 -4.08 20.33 8.77
CA SER A 427 -4.33 19.99 10.16
C SER A 427 -5.81 19.77 10.50
N VAL A 428 -6.72 20.54 9.88
CA VAL A 428 -8.15 20.52 10.23
C VAL A 428 -9.05 19.87 9.19
N LEU A 429 -8.62 19.76 7.94
CA LEU A 429 -9.40 19.19 6.82
C LEU A 429 -8.69 18.00 6.14
N ALA A 430 -7.70 17.39 6.80
CA ALA A 430 -6.89 16.31 6.23
C ALA A 430 -6.39 16.62 4.81
N THR A 431 -6.04 17.88 4.53
CA THR A 431 -5.55 18.40 3.24
C THR A 431 -6.61 18.33 2.10
N ARG A 432 -7.90 18.13 2.42
CA ARG A 432 -8.98 17.95 1.43
C ARG A 432 -9.55 19.27 0.91
N MET A 433 -8.70 20.24 0.56
CA MET A 433 -9.10 21.53 -0.01
C MET A 433 -8.79 21.58 -1.51
N ARG A 434 -9.80 21.84 -2.33
CA ARG A 434 -9.69 21.84 -3.79
C ARG A 434 -9.07 23.14 -4.31
N THR A 435 -8.44 23.10 -5.47
CA THR A 435 -7.84 24.27 -6.11
C THR A 435 -8.86 25.39 -6.33
N ARG A 436 -10.09 25.07 -6.74
CA ARG A 436 -11.15 26.08 -6.94
C ARG A 436 -11.50 26.84 -5.65
N ASP A 437 -11.43 26.16 -4.50
CA ASP A 437 -11.78 26.75 -3.21
C ASP A 437 -10.68 27.75 -2.77
N LEU A 438 -9.43 27.45 -3.08
CA LEU A 438 -8.30 28.36 -2.87
C LEU A 438 -8.36 29.56 -3.80
N LEU A 439 -8.63 29.32 -5.10
CA LEU A 439 -8.72 30.38 -6.11
C LEU A 439 -9.84 31.38 -5.82
N ALA A 440 -10.94 30.95 -5.21
CA ALA A 440 -12.05 31.82 -4.84
C ALA A 440 -11.61 32.96 -3.88
N SER A 441 -10.61 32.71 -3.03
CA SER A 441 -10.08 33.69 -2.08
C SER A 441 -8.80 34.38 -2.56
N ALA A 442 -8.17 33.90 -3.62
CA ALA A 442 -6.82 34.33 -4.02
C ALA A 442 -6.68 35.81 -4.35
N PRO A 443 -7.60 36.46 -5.11
CA PRO A 443 -7.49 37.90 -5.38
C PRO A 443 -7.59 38.76 -4.11
N ALA A 444 -8.50 38.40 -3.20
CA ALA A 444 -8.62 39.11 -1.92
C ALA A 444 -7.40 38.88 -1.02
N THR A 445 -6.80 37.72 -1.08
CA THR A 445 -5.56 37.36 -0.36
C THR A 445 -4.38 38.20 -0.89
N ALA A 446 -4.25 38.36 -2.21
CA ALA A 446 -3.21 39.15 -2.84
C ALA A 446 -3.26 40.64 -2.39
N ASP A 447 -4.48 41.14 -2.21
CA ASP A 447 -4.71 42.53 -1.73
C ASP A 447 -4.43 42.66 -0.22
N ALA A 448 -5.10 41.82 0.59
CA ALA A 448 -5.06 41.92 2.04
C ALA A 448 -3.69 41.52 2.66
N LEU A 449 -2.98 40.61 2.04
CA LEU A 449 -1.70 40.07 2.53
C LEU A 449 -0.49 40.53 1.70
N ALA A 450 -0.60 41.65 0.97
CA ALA A 450 0.50 42.20 0.16
C ALA A 450 1.79 42.41 0.96
N GLY A 451 1.70 42.83 2.22
CA GLY A 451 2.83 42.99 3.13
C GLY A 451 3.27 41.76 3.90
N ALA A 452 2.71 40.60 3.64
CA ALA A 452 3.10 39.37 4.32
C ALA A 452 4.50 38.90 3.90
N TYR A 453 5.18 38.19 4.83
CA TYR A 453 6.46 37.55 4.56
C TYR A 453 6.32 36.51 3.46
N SER A 454 5.33 35.62 3.58
CA SER A 454 5.01 34.59 2.58
C SER A 454 3.62 33.95 2.80
N LEU A 455 3.13 33.27 1.75
CA LEU A 455 2.03 32.33 1.83
C LEU A 455 2.60 30.92 1.70
N GLU A 456 2.29 30.04 2.63
CA GLU A 456 2.76 28.67 2.57
C GLU A 456 1.86 27.83 1.66
N MET A 457 2.43 27.21 0.61
CA MET A 457 1.71 26.54 -0.47
C MET A 457 1.84 25.03 -0.42
N TRP A 458 3.05 24.53 -0.24
CA TRP A 458 3.36 23.10 -0.32
C TRP A 458 4.06 22.57 0.93
N GLY A 459 3.66 21.38 1.33
CA GLY A 459 4.39 20.40 2.11
C GLY A 459 4.17 19.04 1.50
N GLY A 460 4.75 18.00 2.07
CA GLY A 460 4.61 16.62 1.56
C GLY A 460 3.15 16.20 1.38
N ALA A 461 2.32 16.45 2.40
CA ALA A 461 0.91 16.05 2.37
C ALA A 461 0.08 16.81 1.32
N THR A 462 0.29 18.12 1.14
CA THR A 462 -0.44 18.89 0.11
C THR A 462 -0.15 18.40 -1.29
N PHE A 463 1.10 18.04 -1.57
CA PHE A 463 1.49 17.49 -2.86
C PHE A 463 0.87 16.10 -3.09
N ASP A 464 1.05 15.18 -2.14
CA ASP A 464 0.54 13.82 -2.21
C ASP A 464 -1.00 13.75 -2.29
N VAL A 465 -1.69 14.51 -1.44
CA VAL A 465 -3.16 14.49 -1.37
C VAL A 465 -3.80 15.07 -2.62
N SER A 466 -3.20 16.11 -3.24
CA SER A 466 -3.69 16.64 -4.51
C SER A 466 -3.74 15.56 -5.58
N LEU A 467 -2.67 14.77 -5.71
CA LEU A 467 -2.60 13.68 -6.69
C LEU A 467 -3.49 12.49 -6.32
N ARG A 468 -3.41 12.02 -5.07
CA ARG A 468 -3.97 10.74 -4.65
C ARG A 468 -5.46 10.80 -4.35
N PHE A 469 -5.95 11.89 -3.78
CA PHE A 469 -7.31 11.96 -3.26
C PHE A 469 -8.18 13.02 -3.94
N LEU A 470 -7.59 14.12 -4.39
CA LEU A 470 -8.33 15.18 -5.08
C LEU A 470 -8.30 15.01 -6.60
N HIS A 471 -7.40 14.17 -7.11
CA HIS A 471 -7.18 13.98 -8.55
C HIS A 471 -6.88 15.30 -9.27
N GLU A 472 -6.15 16.18 -8.59
CA GLU A 472 -5.71 17.47 -9.09
C GLU A 472 -4.18 17.50 -9.24
N CYS A 473 -3.69 18.19 -10.27
CA CYS A 473 -2.26 18.39 -10.46
C CYS A 473 -1.75 19.49 -9.50
N PRO A 474 -0.83 19.19 -8.56
CA PRO A 474 -0.30 20.20 -7.64
C PRO A 474 0.50 21.29 -8.36
N TRP A 475 1.12 21.00 -9.50
CA TRP A 475 1.83 21.97 -10.31
C TRP A 475 0.88 23.00 -10.93
N GLN A 476 -0.19 22.56 -11.61
CA GLN A 476 -1.22 23.44 -12.15
C GLN A 476 -1.88 24.29 -11.05
N ARG A 477 -2.14 23.69 -9.88
CA ARG A 477 -2.65 24.42 -8.71
C ARG A 477 -1.71 25.58 -8.35
N LEU A 478 -0.41 25.32 -8.29
CA LEU A 478 0.58 26.32 -7.93
C LEU A 478 0.64 27.45 -8.97
N GLU A 479 0.68 27.11 -10.24
CA GLU A 479 0.70 28.08 -11.36
C GLU A 479 -0.54 28.98 -11.37
N MET A 480 -1.74 28.38 -11.25
CA MET A 480 -3.00 29.14 -11.20
C MET A 480 -3.05 30.09 -9.99
N LEU A 481 -2.57 29.62 -8.82
CA LEU A 481 -2.52 30.47 -7.63
C LEU A 481 -1.44 31.56 -7.77
N ARG A 482 -0.31 31.27 -8.40
CA ARG A 482 0.72 32.27 -8.68
C ARG A 482 0.21 33.36 -9.63
N GLU A 483 -0.56 33.02 -10.65
CA GLU A 483 -1.21 33.99 -11.52
C GLU A 483 -2.18 34.88 -10.75
N ALA A 484 -2.96 34.32 -9.85
CA ALA A 484 -3.93 35.05 -9.04
C ALA A 484 -3.29 35.89 -7.90
N VAL A 485 -2.06 35.58 -7.46
CA VAL A 485 -1.34 36.25 -6.38
C VAL A 485 0.10 36.58 -6.84
N PRO A 486 0.30 37.61 -7.64
CA PRO A 486 1.60 37.90 -8.25
C PRO A 486 2.59 38.63 -7.32
N ASN A 487 2.15 39.07 -6.15
CA ASN A 487 2.88 40.03 -5.31
C ASN A 487 3.42 39.47 -3.99
N VAL A 488 2.88 38.36 -3.50
CA VAL A 488 3.30 37.77 -2.21
C VAL A 488 4.22 36.56 -2.47
N PRO A 489 5.35 36.42 -1.75
CA PRO A 489 6.21 35.24 -1.89
C PRO A 489 5.46 33.95 -1.53
N PHE A 490 5.64 32.87 -2.34
CA PHE A 490 5.15 31.55 -2.02
C PHE A 490 6.24 30.72 -1.37
N GLN A 491 5.86 30.01 -0.33
CA GLN A 491 6.76 29.19 0.47
C GLN A 491 6.38 27.73 0.43
N MET A 492 7.38 26.84 0.50
CA MET A 492 7.19 25.40 0.69
C MET A 492 8.11 24.81 1.74
N LEU A 493 7.71 23.69 2.30
CA LEU A 493 8.55 22.82 3.12
C LEU A 493 9.34 21.86 2.22
N LEU A 494 10.66 21.84 2.34
CA LEU A 494 11.56 20.93 1.66
C LEU A 494 12.29 20.05 2.69
N ARG A 495 12.05 18.75 2.66
CA ARG A 495 12.63 17.79 3.61
C ARG A 495 14.03 17.30 3.18
N GLY A 496 14.97 18.22 2.94
CA GLY A 496 16.29 17.87 2.43
C GLY A 496 16.21 16.93 1.21
N ALA A 497 16.96 15.84 1.22
CA ALA A 497 16.96 14.82 0.14
C ALA A 497 15.63 14.08 -0.05
N ASN A 498 14.69 14.20 0.87
CA ASN A 498 13.35 13.60 0.71
C ASN A 498 12.37 14.51 -0.04
N ALA A 499 12.74 15.74 -0.38
CA ALA A 499 11.90 16.74 -1.03
C ALA A 499 10.50 16.83 -0.39
N VAL A 500 9.44 16.40 -1.08
CA VAL A 500 8.07 16.29 -0.56
C VAL A 500 7.66 14.86 -0.20
N GLY A 501 8.55 13.87 -0.37
CA GLY A 501 8.28 12.45 -0.13
C GLY A 501 8.63 11.97 1.27
N TYR A 502 8.60 10.63 1.45
CA TYR A 502 8.87 9.94 2.72
C TYR A 502 10.15 9.10 2.68
N THR A 503 10.80 9.03 1.51
CA THR A 503 12.09 8.35 1.28
C THR A 503 13.06 9.33 0.62
N SER A 504 14.36 9.09 0.76
CA SER A 504 15.35 9.90 0.07
C SER A 504 15.32 9.65 -1.43
N TYR A 505 15.35 10.71 -2.20
CA TYR A 505 15.47 10.68 -3.66
C TYR A 505 16.92 10.87 -4.07
N ALA A 506 17.22 10.47 -5.30
CA ALA A 506 18.53 10.76 -5.88
C ALA A 506 18.72 12.27 -6.10
N ASP A 507 19.96 12.74 -6.00
CA ASP A 507 20.32 14.17 -6.05
C ASP A 507 19.79 14.88 -7.29
N ASN A 508 19.89 14.24 -8.46
CA ASN A 508 19.39 14.80 -9.70
C ASN A 508 17.86 15.00 -9.70
N VAL A 509 17.11 14.14 -8.99
CA VAL A 509 15.65 14.26 -8.84
C VAL A 509 15.30 15.44 -7.95
N VAL A 510 15.99 15.60 -6.82
CA VAL A 510 15.75 16.74 -5.90
C VAL A 510 16.10 18.05 -6.59
N ASN A 511 17.23 18.12 -7.29
CA ASN A 511 17.65 19.30 -8.07
C ASN A 511 16.60 19.68 -9.14
N ALA A 512 16.12 18.70 -9.91
CA ALA A 512 15.09 18.94 -10.92
C ALA A 512 13.78 19.39 -10.28
N PHE A 513 13.36 18.74 -9.18
CA PHE A 513 12.15 19.11 -8.44
C PHE A 513 12.21 20.57 -7.93
N VAL A 514 13.30 20.97 -7.29
CA VAL A 514 13.46 22.33 -6.75
C VAL A 514 13.46 23.36 -7.87
N LYS A 515 14.15 23.08 -8.98
CA LYS A 515 14.16 23.93 -10.16
C LYS A 515 12.76 24.15 -10.73
N GLU A 516 12.01 23.05 -10.94
CA GLU A 516 10.64 23.13 -11.45
C GLU A 516 9.69 23.82 -10.46
N ALA A 517 9.84 23.56 -9.15
CA ALA A 517 9.06 24.26 -8.13
C ALA A 517 9.30 25.78 -8.14
N ARG A 518 10.56 26.21 -8.36
CA ARG A 518 10.90 27.63 -8.50
C ARG A 518 10.26 28.24 -9.76
N ILE A 519 10.30 27.53 -10.88
CA ILE A 519 9.68 27.96 -12.14
C ILE A 519 8.17 28.08 -11.99
N ALA A 520 7.54 27.09 -11.37
CA ALA A 520 6.08 27.05 -11.15
C ALA A 520 5.57 28.10 -10.14
N GLY A 521 6.47 28.74 -9.35
CA GLY A 521 6.10 29.87 -8.53
C GLY A 521 6.48 29.83 -7.05
N ILE A 522 7.23 28.84 -6.58
CA ILE A 522 7.78 28.86 -5.21
C ILE A 522 8.96 29.82 -5.16
N ASP A 523 8.97 30.70 -4.15
CA ASP A 523 10.02 31.66 -3.92
C ASP A 523 10.92 31.31 -2.74
N VAL A 524 10.31 30.87 -1.63
CA VAL A 524 10.98 30.56 -0.36
C VAL A 524 10.92 29.08 -0.09
N PHE A 525 12.08 28.46 0.09
CA PHE A 525 12.20 27.03 0.41
C PHE A 525 12.65 26.87 1.84
N ARG A 526 11.74 26.40 2.72
CA ARG A 526 12.05 26.05 4.10
C ARG A 526 12.66 24.66 4.13
N VAL A 527 13.99 24.61 4.11
CA VAL A 527 14.77 23.37 4.13
C VAL A 527 14.92 22.91 5.57
N PHE A 528 14.41 21.73 5.88
CA PHE A 528 14.47 21.17 7.22
C PHE A 528 14.75 19.67 7.24
N ASP A 529 15.28 19.21 8.35
CA ASP A 529 15.37 17.81 8.74
C ASP A 529 14.91 17.68 10.19
N SER A 530 14.04 16.72 10.48
CA SER A 530 13.43 16.57 11.81
C SER A 530 14.44 16.21 12.92
N LEU A 531 15.60 15.69 12.55
CA LEU A 531 16.70 15.32 13.44
C LEU A 531 17.85 16.34 13.40
N ASN A 532 17.69 17.42 12.63
CA ASN A 532 18.74 18.40 12.38
C ASN A 532 20.01 17.80 11.77
N TYR A 533 19.87 16.81 10.87
CA TYR A 533 21.00 16.20 10.21
C TYR A 533 21.54 17.10 9.09
N ILE A 534 22.68 17.73 9.36
CA ILE A 534 23.25 18.79 8.53
C ILE A 534 23.55 18.34 7.10
N ASP A 535 24.06 17.12 6.89
CA ASP A 535 24.42 16.68 5.54
C ASP A 535 23.19 16.54 4.65
N ASN A 536 22.04 16.16 5.21
CA ASN A 536 20.77 16.15 4.49
C ASN A 536 20.28 17.57 4.15
N LEU A 537 20.52 18.55 5.04
CA LEU A 537 20.16 19.94 4.82
C LEU A 537 21.02 20.61 3.74
N LYS A 538 22.34 20.39 3.76
CA LYS A 538 23.31 20.99 2.84
C LYS A 538 22.90 20.77 1.38
N PHE A 539 22.59 19.55 1.01
CA PHE A 539 22.18 19.23 -0.34
C PHE A 539 20.92 19.99 -0.79
N GLY A 540 19.90 20.04 0.10
CA GLY A 540 18.69 20.82 -0.17
C GLY A 540 18.97 22.31 -0.33
N ILE A 541 19.83 22.87 0.51
CA ILE A 541 20.27 24.28 0.46
C ILE A 541 20.95 24.57 -0.88
N ASP A 542 21.88 23.73 -1.31
CA ASP A 542 22.60 23.88 -2.58
C ASP A 542 21.65 23.83 -3.79
N SER A 543 20.68 22.91 -3.76
CA SER A 543 19.66 22.79 -4.80
C SER A 543 18.81 24.08 -4.93
N VAL A 544 18.38 24.66 -3.80
CA VAL A 544 17.59 25.90 -3.78
C VAL A 544 18.41 27.08 -4.28
N ARG A 545 19.65 27.18 -3.85
CA ARG A 545 20.55 28.26 -4.30
C ARG A 545 20.82 28.15 -5.81
N ALA A 546 21.04 26.95 -6.33
CA ALA A 546 21.22 26.71 -7.75
C ALA A 546 19.99 27.11 -8.58
N ALA A 547 18.79 27.03 -7.99
CA ALA A 547 17.53 27.46 -8.60
C ALA A 547 17.22 28.96 -8.40
N ASN A 548 18.10 29.73 -7.76
CA ASN A 548 17.89 31.14 -7.39
C ASN A 548 16.62 31.35 -6.54
N GLY A 549 16.33 30.42 -5.61
CA GLY A 549 15.30 30.52 -4.61
C GLY A 549 15.83 31.09 -3.30
N VAL A 550 14.95 31.61 -2.44
CA VAL A 550 15.30 32.04 -1.08
C VAL A 550 15.50 30.78 -0.21
N VAL A 551 16.68 30.67 0.39
CA VAL A 551 17.04 29.55 1.27
C VAL A 551 16.67 29.90 2.71
N GLU A 552 15.58 29.29 3.20
CA GLU A 552 15.23 29.36 4.62
C GLU A 552 15.73 28.10 5.33
N GLY A 553 16.90 28.17 5.94
CA GLY A 553 17.50 27.05 6.68
C GLY A 553 16.86 26.92 8.05
N THR A 554 16.53 25.70 8.44
CA THR A 554 15.68 25.46 9.61
C THR A 554 16.38 24.64 10.69
N ILE A 555 16.26 25.12 11.93
CA ILE A 555 16.57 24.33 13.12
C ILE A 555 15.27 23.81 13.74
N CYS A 556 15.16 22.48 13.92
CA CYS A 556 14.05 21.85 14.62
C CYS A 556 14.32 21.89 16.12
N TYR A 557 13.49 22.64 16.84
CA TYR A 557 13.64 22.79 18.28
C TYR A 557 13.04 21.61 19.04
N THR A 558 13.78 21.12 20.04
CA THR A 558 13.33 20.12 21.01
C THR A 558 14.02 20.33 22.35
N GLY A 559 13.46 19.77 23.42
CA GLY A 559 14.01 19.96 24.79
C GLY A 559 13.61 21.28 25.44
N ASP A 560 14.47 21.82 26.26
CA ASP A 560 14.28 23.08 27.00
C ASP A 560 15.63 23.73 27.30
N VAL A 561 16.07 24.67 26.47
CA VAL A 561 17.37 25.36 26.63
C VAL A 561 17.43 26.22 27.90
N SER A 562 16.30 26.51 28.55
CA SER A 562 16.27 27.23 29.82
C SER A 562 16.53 26.33 31.05
N ASN A 563 16.58 25.01 30.84
CA ASN A 563 16.82 24.03 31.91
C ASN A 563 18.27 23.50 31.87
N PRO A 564 19.13 23.87 32.81
CA PRO A 564 20.55 23.49 32.80
C PRO A 564 20.78 21.97 32.96
N LYS A 565 19.76 21.21 33.34
CA LYS A 565 19.85 19.73 33.43
C LYS A 565 19.66 19.04 32.07
N LYS A 566 19.22 19.79 31.03
CA LYS A 566 19.00 19.28 29.67
C LYS A 566 20.21 19.59 28.79
N THR A 567 21.21 18.71 28.81
CA THR A 567 22.51 18.97 28.16
C THR A 567 22.58 18.56 26.69
N LYS A 568 21.71 17.64 26.22
CA LYS A 568 21.78 17.11 24.84
C LYS A 568 21.44 18.16 23.77
N TYR A 569 20.39 18.94 24.01
CA TYR A 569 19.93 20.01 23.10
C TYR A 569 20.07 21.34 23.83
N SER A 570 21.33 21.72 24.04
CA SER A 570 21.70 22.93 24.79
C SER A 570 21.55 24.19 23.91
N LEU A 571 21.74 25.34 24.52
CA LEU A 571 21.78 26.61 23.77
C LEU A 571 22.93 26.62 22.76
N GLU A 572 24.11 26.14 23.19
CA GLU A 572 25.30 26.01 22.35
C GLU A 572 25.03 25.11 21.15
N TYR A 573 24.36 23.98 21.35
CA TYR A 573 23.97 23.08 20.25
C TYR A 573 23.23 23.82 19.14
N TYR A 574 22.24 24.65 19.48
CA TYR A 574 21.47 25.39 18.47
C TYR A 574 22.26 26.53 17.85
N VAL A 575 23.15 27.18 18.60
CA VAL A 575 24.03 28.21 18.07
C VAL A 575 25.03 27.63 17.07
N ASP A 576 25.66 26.51 17.40
CA ASP A 576 26.62 25.82 16.53
C ASP A 576 25.94 25.26 15.27
N LEU A 577 24.73 24.72 15.42
CA LEU A 577 23.92 24.27 14.30
C LEU A 577 23.58 25.42 13.34
N THR A 578 23.21 26.58 13.90
CA THR A 578 22.94 27.78 13.10
C THR A 578 24.20 28.29 12.41
N GLU A 579 25.35 28.25 13.06
CA GLU A 579 26.64 28.64 12.44
C GLU A 579 26.92 27.78 11.21
N GLN A 580 26.77 26.46 11.31
CA GLN A 580 26.94 25.56 10.17
C GLN A 580 25.98 25.88 9.01
N LEU A 581 24.73 26.27 9.31
CA LEU A 581 23.76 26.68 8.28
C LEU A 581 24.15 28.02 7.64
N VAL A 582 24.59 28.97 8.43
CA VAL A 582 25.07 30.31 7.95
C VAL A 582 26.32 30.14 7.08
N ASP A 583 27.29 29.33 7.50
CA ASP A 583 28.50 29.04 6.73
C ASP A 583 28.15 28.38 5.40
N HIS A 584 27.06 27.61 5.37
CA HIS A 584 26.56 26.99 4.14
C HIS A 584 25.69 27.92 3.29
N GLY A 585 25.40 29.16 3.78
CA GLY A 585 24.84 30.29 3.04
C GLY A 585 23.32 30.25 2.95
N ILE A 586 22.65 30.13 4.07
CA ILE A 586 21.21 30.39 4.18
C ILE A 586 20.91 31.90 4.10
N ASP A 587 19.76 32.29 3.55
CA ASP A 587 19.28 33.67 3.50
C ASP A 587 18.47 34.04 4.76
N VAL A 588 17.72 33.10 5.30
CA VAL A 588 16.85 33.26 6.48
C VAL A 588 17.01 32.03 7.39
N LEU A 589 17.02 32.24 8.70
CA LEU A 589 16.96 31.17 9.69
C LEU A 589 15.50 30.94 10.13
N ALA A 590 15.02 29.71 10.12
CA ALA A 590 13.75 29.36 10.74
C ALA A 590 13.94 28.56 12.02
N ILE A 591 13.18 28.88 13.05
CA ILE A 591 13.05 28.07 14.26
C ILE A 591 11.74 27.29 14.18
N LYS A 592 11.83 25.96 14.04
CA LYS A 592 10.68 25.07 13.91
C LYS A 592 10.42 24.35 15.22
N ASP A 593 9.43 24.81 15.97
CA ASP A 593 8.96 24.15 17.19
C ASP A 593 7.80 23.19 16.87
N MET A 594 8.14 21.97 16.44
CA MET A 594 7.17 20.98 15.96
C MET A 594 6.21 20.46 17.03
N ALA A 595 6.57 20.56 18.30
CA ALA A 595 5.82 19.96 19.41
C ALA A 595 5.35 20.99 20.47
N GLY A 596 5.51 22.29 20.20
CA GLY A 596 5.13 23.35 21.12
C GLY A 596 5.95 23.35 22.44
N LEU A 597 7.25 23.07 22.34
CA LEU A 597 8.15 22.93 23.51
C LEU A 597 8.89 24.22 23.88
N LEU A 598 8.92 25.20 22.96
CA LEU A 598 9.66 26.43 23.12
C LEU A 598 8.93 27.39 24.07
N LYS A 599 9.26 27.35 25.34
CA LYS A 599 8.70 28.22 26.37
C LYS A 599 9.21 29.67 26.24
N PRO A 600 8.49 30.67 26.74
CA PRO A 600 8.87 32.10 26.59
C PRO A 600 10.32 32.39 27.06
N ARG A 601 10.75 31.84 28.21
CA ARG A 601 12.11 32.02 28.69
C ARG A 601 13.14 31.38 27.76
N ALA A 602 12.87 30.17 27.28
CA ALA A 602 13.75 29.46 26.35
C ALA A 602 13.83 30.21 25.02
N ALA A 603 12.69 30.74 24.51
CA ALA A 603 12.65 31.57 23.31
C ALA A 603 13.50 32.82 23.45
N THR A 604 13.38 33.56 24.58
CA THR A 604 14.21 34.76 24.85
C THR A 604 15.71 34.42 24.86
N MET A 605 16.09 33.29 25.48
CA MET A 605 17.49 32.84 25.51
C MET A 605 17.99 32.46 24.12
N LEU A 606 17.23 31.63 23.39
CA LEU A 606 17.62 31.13 22.06
C LEU A 606 17.72 32.29 21.05
N VAL A 607 16.64 33.07 20.89
CA VAL A 607 16.60 34.15 19.92
C VAL A 607 17.61 35.24 20.28
N GLY A 608 17.80 35.56 21.58
CA GLY A 608 18.80 36.49 22.06
C GLY A 608 20.23 36.07 21.71
N ALA A 609 20.59 34.80 21.94
CA ALA A 609 21.90 34.29 21.58
C ALA A 609 22.15 34.30 20.06
N LEU A 610 21.16 33.83 19.29
CA LEU A 610 21.22 33.83 17.81
C LEU A 610 21.35 35.25 17.25
N ARG A 611 20.56 36.18 17.78
CA ARG A 611 20.62 37.58 17.37
C ARG A 611 21.95 38.27 17.72
N THR A 612 22.56 37.89 18.85
CA THR A 612 23.87 38.42 19.26
C THR A 612 24.98 37.90 18.36
N LYS A 613 24.95 36.62 18.00
CA LYS A 613 25.98 36.00 17.15
C LYS A 613 25.79 36.33 15.66
N PHE A 614 24.54 36.42 15.20
CA PHE A 614 24.17 36.66 13.79
C PHE A 614 23.25 37.88 13.68
N PRO A 615 23.78 39.12 13.87
CA PRO A 615 22.95 40.33 13.97
C PRO A 615 22.17 40.65 12.68
N ASP A 616 22.70 40.32 11.52
CA ASP A 616 22.13 40.62 10.22
C ASP A 616 21.22 39.52 9.64
N LEU A 617 21.22 38.32 10.25
CA LEU A 617 20.42 37.20 9.80
C LEU A 617 18.94 37.39 10.16
N PRO A 618 17.99 37.38 9.21
CA PRO A 618 16.57 37.32 9.51
C PRO A 618 16.23 36.02 10.24
N ILE A 619 15.34 36.10 11.23
CA ILE A 619 14.86 34.92 11.99
C ILE A 619 13.35 34.82 11.83
N HIS A 620 12.92 33.67 11.35
CA HIS A 620 11.51 33.29 11.20
C HIS A 620 11.08 32.25 12.27
#